data_34b0f23c5d48c96011ea257f19928607
#
_entry.id   34b0f23c5d48c96011ea257f19928607
#
_cell.length_a   1.000
_cell.length_b   1.000
_cell.length_c   1.000
_cell.angle_alpha   90.00
_cell.angle_beta   90.00
_cell.angle_gamma   90.00
#
_symmetry.space_group_name_H-M   'P 1'
#
loop_
_entity.id
_entity.type
_entity.pdbx_description
1 polymer ?
#
loop_
_entity_poly.entity_id
_entity_poly.type
_entity_poly.pdbx_seq_one_letter_code
_entity_poly.pdbx_strand_id
1 'polypeptide(L)'
;MSDSHSHLHDRITELADFGRAIQLVLEEMRRVVPFDSASVQELRGGKLVIVGGVGFADLDVIVGETFDVDNADSPNGEVVHRRRAIIVPDTEKYRAFRRGLHVGAGIRSWLGVPLIDGEQLLGMIALDKAEPNFYSDEHQRLALPYASVVARAVKYHAG
;
A
#
# COMPACT_ATOMS: atom_id res chain seq x y z
N MET A 1 4.27 -24.22 -32.60
CA MET A 1 4.69 -23.08 -31.79
C MET A 1 3.98 -23.10 -30.45
N SER A 2 4.73 -22.93 -29.41
CA SER A 2 4.18 -23.06 -28.06
C SER A 2 3.80 -21.70 -27.49
N ASP A 3 2.66 -21.20 -27.88
CA ASP A 3 2.19 -19.90 -27.43
C ASP A 3 1.93 -19.86 -25.92
N SER A 4 1.43 -20.97 -25.37
CA SER A 4 1.16 -21.05 -23.93
C SER A 4 2.45 -20.96 -23.09
N HIS A 5 3.54 -21.52 -23.57
CA HIS A 5 4.84 -21.47 -22.91
C HIS A 5 5.41 -20.05 -22.91
N SER A 6 5.37 -19.41 -24.07
CA SER A 6 5.80 -18.04 -24.25
C SER A 6 4.94 -17.06 -23.44
N HIS A 7 3.63 -17.30 -23.40
CA HIS A 7 2.67 -16.51 -22.65
C HIS A 7 2.93 -16.57 -21.14
N LEU A 8 3.22 -17.76 -20.62
CA LEU A 8 3.55 -17.95 -19.21
C LEU A 8 4.83 -17.17 -18.84
N HIS A 9 5.85 -17.24 -19.69
CA HIS A 9 7.08 -16.50 -19.47
C HIS A 9 6.84 -15.00 -19.41
N ASP A 10 6.02 -14.46 -20.32
CA ASP A 10 5.67 -13.04 -20.36
C ASP A 10 4.93 -12.62 -19.08
N ARG A 11 4.02 -13.44 -18.58
CA ARG A 11 3.29 -13.14 -17.36
C ARG A 11 4.22 -13.08 -16.14
N ILE A 12 5.16 -14.03 -16.04
CA ILE A 12 6.13 -14.05 -14.95
C ILE A 12 7.00 -12.78 -14.98
N THR A 13 7.43 -12.38 -16.17
CA THR A 13 8.22 -11.17 -16.36
C THR A 13 7.42 -9.92 -15.97
N GLU A 14 6.15 -9.85 -16.36
CA GLU A 14 5.28 -8.72 -16.03
C GLU A 14 5.07 -8.59 -14.51
N LEU A 15 4.88 -9.70 -13.81
CA LEU A 15 4.72 -9.69 -12.36
C LEU A 15 5.99 -9.22 -11.67
N ALA A 16 7.15 -9.68 -12.12
CA ALA A 16 8.44 -9.25 -11.58
C ALA A 16 8.68 -7.77 -11.83
N ASP A 17 8.34 -7.28 -13.02
CA ASP A 17 8.48 -5.87 -13.39
C ASP A 17 7.55 -4.99 -12.58
N PHE A 18 6.33 -5.44 -12.32
CA PHE A 18 5.35 -4.72 -11.49
C PHE A 18 5.90 -4.56 -10.05
N GLY A 19 6.38 -5.65 -9.44
CA GLY A 19 6.95 -5.60 -8.10
C GLY A 19 8.16 -4.68 -8.01
N ARG A 20 9.02 -4.73 -9.03
CA ARG A 20 10.20 -3.88 -9.09
C ARG A 20 9.83 -2.41 -9.25
N ALA A 21 8.84 -2.13 -10.09
CA ALA A 21 8.36 -0.77 -10.31
C ALA A 21 7.79 -0.18 -9.01
N ILE A 22 7.01 -0.95 -8.27
CA ILE A 22 6.49 -0.54 -6.96
C ILE A 22 7.66 -0.20 -6.02
N GLN A 23 8.65 -1.08 -5.94
CA GLN A 23 9.80 -0.87 -5.06
C GLN A 23 10.55 0.42 -5.40
N LEU A 24 10.77 0.68 -6.68
CA LEU A 24 11.48 1.88 -7.13
C LEU A 24 10.72 3.15 -6.74
N VAL A 25 9.41 3.17 -6.96
CA VAL A 25 8.59 4.34 -6.61
C VAL A 25 8.57 4.57 -5.10
N LEU A 26 8.40 3.50 -4.33
CA LEU A 26 8.37 3.60 -2.87
C LEU A 26 9.73 4.08 -2.32
N GLU A 27 10.84 3.59 -2.87
CA GLU A 27 12.18 4.03 -2.45
C GLU A 27 12.39 5.52 -2.75
N GLU A 28 11.91 6.00 -3.90
CA GLU A 28 11.98 7.43 -4.21
C GLU A 28 11.12 8.25 -3.25
N MET A 29 9.90 7.77 -2.96
CA MET A 29 9.00 8.44 -2.02
C MET A 29 9.61 8.52 -0.64
N ARG A 30 10.33 7.50 -0.21
CA ARG A 30 10.96 7.43 1.11
C ARG A 30 11.87 8.61 1.40
N ARG A 31 12.45 9.20 0.36
CA ARG A 31 13.35 10.34 0.50
C ARG A 31 12.64 11.59 1.01
N VAL A 32 11.36 11.74 0.72
CA VAL A 32 10.57 12.91 1.13
C VAL A 32 9.49 12.58 2.14
N VAL A 33 9.01 11.33 2.15
CA VAL A 33 8.05 10.82 3.14
C VAL A 33 8.66 9.57 3.77
N PRO A 34 9.49 9.73 4.80
CA PRO A 34 10.19 8.59 5.38
C PRO A 34 9.25 7.56 5.98
N PHE A 35 9.65 6.30 5.94
CA PHE A 35 8.92 5.20 6.53
C PHE A 35 9.89 4.08 6.92
N ASP A 36 9.49 3.24 7.85
CA ASP A 36 10.21 2.01 8.17
C ASP A 36 9.79 0.89 7.23
N SER A 37 8.49 0.82 6.94
CA SER A 37 7.95 -0.08 5.93
C SER A 37 6.78 0.58 5.21
N ALA A 38 6.54 0.15 3.97
CA ALA A 38 5.43 0.62 3.16
C ALA A 38 4.87 -0.54 2.36
N SER A 39 3.54 -0.65 2.29
CA SER A 39 2.87 -1.65 1.47
C SER A 39 1.94 -1.00 0.47
N VAL A 40 1.83 -1.62 -0.70
CA VAL A 40 0.83 -1.28 -1.71
C VAL A 40 -0.26 -2.33 -1.60
N GLN A 41 -1.49 -1.87 -1.44
CA GLN A 41 -2.66 -2.72 -1.24
C GLN A 41 -3.66 -2.43 -2.34
N GLU A 42 -4.05 -3.47 -3.09
CA GLU A 42 -5.00 -3.37 -4.18
C GLU A 42 -6.41 -3.69 -3.69
N LEU A 43 -7.37 -2.86 -4.07
CA LEU A 43 -8.77 -3.05 -3.70
C LEU A 43 -9.40 -4.10 -4.62
N ARG A 44 -9.86 -5.19 -4.03
CA ARG A 44 -10.53 -6.30 -4.73
C ARG A 44 -11.82 -6.64 -4.00
N GLY A 45 -12.95 -6.16 -4.51
CA GLY A 45 -14.22 -6.30 -3.83
C GLY A 45 -14.17 -5.54 -2.51
N GLY A 46 -14.60 -6.17 -1.43
CA GLY A 46 -14.59 -5.57 -0.08
C GLY A 46 -13.29 -5.74 0.67
N LYS A 47 -12.20 -6.05 -0.01
CA LYS A 47 -10.90 -6.31 0.64
C LYS A 47 -9.76 -5.58 -0.04
N LEU A 48 -8.77 -5.21 0.76
CA LEU A 48 -7.47 -4.75 0.27
C LEU A 48 -6.50 -5.93 0.35
N VAL A 49 -5.74 -6.15 -0.71
CA VAL A 49 -4.78 -7.25 -0.81
C VAL A 49 -3.39 -6.65 -0.98
N ILE A 50 -2.44 -7.02 -0.13
CA ILE A 50 -1.06 -6.56 -0.27
C ILE A 50 -0.46 -7.18 -1.53
N VAL A 51 0.00 -6.33 -2.45
CA VAL A 51 0.60 -6.75 -3.72
C VAL A 51 2.07 -6.41 -3.84
N GLY A 52 2.61 -5.64 -2.90
CA GLY A 52 4.03 -5.29 -2.91
C GLY A 52 4.37 -4.39 -1.74
N GLY A 53 5.66 -4.09 -1.59
CA GLY A 53 6.11 -3.21 -0.51
C GLY A 53 7.62 -3.18 -0.36
N VAL A 54 8.06 -2.40 0.61
CA VAL A 54 9.48 -2.17 0.94
C VAL A 54 9.62 -2.10 2.46
N GLY A 55 10.74 -2.57 2.98
CA GLY A 55 11.05 -2.43 4.41
C GLY A 55 10.60 -3.60 5.26
N PHE A 56 10.12 -4.67 4.66
CA PHE A 56 9.72 -5.88 5.38
C PHE A 56 10.85 -6.91 5.37
N ALA A 57 10.99 -7.64 6.47
CA ALA A 57 12.00 -8.67 6.59
C ALA A 57 11.79 -9.78 5.55
N ASP A 58 10.53 -10.13 5.28
CA ASP A 58 10.17 -11.13 4.28
C ASP A 58 8.90 -10.69 3.57
N LEU A 59 9.07 -10.04 2.43
CA LEU A 59 7.96 -9.52 1.63
C LEU A 59 7.04 -10.64 1.14
N ASP A 60 7.62 -11.81 0.78
CA ASP A 60 6.84 -12.93 0.27
C ASP A 60 5.82 -13.44 1.29
N VAL A 61 6.11 -13.28 2.58
CA VAL A 61 5.21 -13.71 3.65
C VAL A 61 3.97 -12.81 3.73
N ILE A 62 4.14 -11.51 3.49
CA ILE A 62 3.02 -10.56 3.64
C ILE A 62 2.23 -10.34 2.36
N VAL A 63 2.82 -10.59 1.19
CA VAL A 63 2.09 -10.46 -0.09
C VAL A 63 0.93 -11.46 -0.10
N GLY A 64 -0.25 -10.96 -0.43
CA GLY A 64 -1.47 -11.74 -0.38
C GLY A 64 -2.28 -11.58 0.91
N GLU A 65 -1.70 -10.97 1.95
CA GLU A 65 -2.43 -10.67 3.19
C GLU A 65 -3.54 -9.66 2.88
N THR A 66 -4.71 -9.86 3.50
CA THR A 66 -5.89 -9.06 3.20
C THR A 66 -6.39 -8.30 4.41
N PHE A 67 -7.04 -7.16 4.12
CA PHE A 67 -7.72 -6.33 5.12
C PHE A 67 -9.14 -6.10 4.65
N ASP A 68 -10.11 -6.38 5.52
CA ASP A 68 -11.52 -6.15 5.23
C ASP A 68 -11.80 -4.65 5.32
N VAL A 69 -12.48 -4.09 4.33
CA VAL A 69 -12.77 -2.65 4.28
C VAL A 69 -14.26 -2.34 4.20
N ASP A 70 -15.12 -3.33 4.37
CA ASP A 70 -16.55 -3.09 4.43
C ASP A 70 -16.92 -2.25 5.65
N ASN A 71 -16.08 -2.33 6.69
CA ASN A 71 -16.26 -1.59 7.92
C ASN A 71 -15.30 -0.40 7.94
N ALA A 72 -15.83 0.81 8.06
CA ALA A 72 -15.04 2.04 8.11
C ALA A 72 -14.33 2.27 9.45
N ASP A 73 -14.48 1.36 10.41
CA ASP A 73 -13.87 1.51 11.74
C ASP A 73 -12.35 1.28 11.75
N SER A 74 -11.81 0.62 10.72
CA SER A 74 -10.37 0.43 10.61
C SER A 74 -9.71 1.58 9.86
N PRO A 75 -8.42 1.85 10.06
CA PRO A 75 -7.73 2.91 9.29
C PRO A 75 -7.76 2.64 7.78
N ASN A 76 -7.58 1.38 7.38
CA ASN A 76 -7.67 0.98 5.98
C ASN A 76 -9.06 1.26 5.43
N GLY A 77 -10.10 0.90 6.18
CA GLY A 77 -11.49 1.17 5.82
C GLY A 77 -11.77 2.66 5.70
N GLU A 78 -11.21 3.48 6.59
CA GLU A 78 -11.37 4.93 6.50
C GLU A 78 -10.78 5.50 5.22
N VAL A 79 -9.60 5.05 4.80
CA VAL A 79 -8.98 5.50 3.55
C VAL A 79 -9.90 5.19 2.37
N VAL A 80 -10.41 3.96 2.32
CA VAL A 80 -11.27 3.51 1.23
C VAL A 80 -12.59 4.27 1.21
N HIS A 81 -13.27 4.39 2.34
CA HIS A 81 -14.59 5.01 2.41
C HIS A 81 -14.52 6.53 2.26
N ARG A 82 -13.51 7.16 2.81
CA ARG A 82 -13.36 8.61 2.72
C ARG A 82 -12.62 9.08 1.48
N ARG A 83 -11.93 8.17 0.80
CA ARG A 83 -11.16 8.44 -0.43
C ARG A 83 -10.16 9.57 -0.23
N ARG A 84 -9.51 9.58 0.92
CA ARG A 84 -8.49 10.58 1.27
C ARG A 84 -7.46 9.98 2.21
N ALA A 85 -6.32 10.65 2.36
CA ALA A 85 -5.27 10.20 3.26
C ALA A 85 -5.73 10.28 4.72
N ILE A 86 -5.32 9.30 5.50
CA ILE A 86 -5.64 9.19 6.92
C ILE A 86 -4.34 9.02 7.69
N ILE A 87 -4.19 9.78 8.76
CA ILE A 87 -3.06 9.68 9.68
C ILE A 87 -3.54 9.04 10.98
N VAL A 88 -2.82 8.01 11.45
CA VAL A 88 -2.96 7.48 12.80
C VAL A 88 -1.73 7.93 13.57
N PRO A 89 -1.85 8.97 14.44
CA PRO A 89 -0.69 9.52 15.14
C PRO A 89 -0.01 8.54 16.09
N ASP A 90 -0.81 7.72 16.78
CA ASP A 90 -0.29 6.72 17.71
C ASP A 90 -1.20 5.49 17.65
N THR A 91 -0.67 4.40 17.12
CA THR A 91 -1.43 3.17 16.95
C THR A 91 -1.93 2.58 18.26
N GLU A 92 -1.21 2.81 19.35
CA GLU A 92 -1.63 2.30 20.67
C GLU A 92 -2.88 3.02 21.19
N LYS A 93 -3.16 4.20 20.69
CA LYS A 93 -4.35 4.97 21.05
C LYS A 93 -5.50 4.80 20.07
N TYR A 94 -5.29 4.06 18.99
CA TYR A 94 -6.29 3.83 17.97
C TYR A 94 -6.82 2.40 18.09
N ARG A 95 -7.98 2.25 18.70
CA ARG A 95 -8.57 0.94 19.02
C ARG A 95 -8.71 0.02 17.83
N ALA A 96 -9.11 0.59 16.70
CA ALA A 96 -9.41 -0.18 15.52
C ALA A 96 -8.18 -0.47 14.64
N PHE A 97 -6.97 -0.11 15.09
CA PHE A 97 -5.76 -0.39 14.33
C PHE A 97 -5.49 -1.89 14.36
N ARG A 98 -5.70 -2.55 13.22
CA ARG A 98 -5.44 -3.97 13.09
C ARG A 98 -3.95 -4.20 12.81
N ARG A 99 -3.34 -5.01 13.64
CA ARG A 99 -1.97 -5.45 13.43
C ARG A 99 -2.00 -6.80 12.71
N GLY A 100 -1.47 -6.86 11.49
CA GLY A 100 -1.28 -8.12 10.79
C GLY A 100 -0.25 -8.97 11.51
N LEU A 101 -0.23 -10.27 11.25
CA LEU A 101 0.69 -11.19 11.90
C LEU A 101 2.15 -10.82 11.68
N HIS A 102 2.47 -10.23 10.54
CA HIS A 102 3.85 -9.92 10.14
C HIS A 102 4.09 -8.44 9.88
N VAL A 103 3.05 -7.62 9.89
CA VAL A 103 3.11 -6.22 9.46
C VAL A 103 2.96 -5.25 10.62
N GLY A 104 2.19 -5.61 11.64
CA GLY A 104 1.80 -4.68 12.68
C GLY A 104 2.80 -4.48 13.81
N ALA A 105 3.82 -5.33 13.92
CA ALA A 105 4.75 -5.29 15.06
C ALA A 105 5.64 -4.04 14.97
N GLY A 106 5.68 -3.26 16.07
CA GLY A 106 6.54 -2.08 16.16
C GLY A 106 6.02 -0.83 15.47
N ILE A 107 4.85 -0.89 14.84
CA ILE A 107 4.26 0.30 14.22
C ILE A 107 3.68 1.20 15.29
N ARG A 108 4.11 2.46 15.34
CA ARG A 108 3.60 3.42 16.31
C ARG A 108 2.85 4.58 15.63
N SER A 109 3.17 4.91 14.39
CA SER A 109 2.39 5.87 13.60
C SER A 109 2.21 5.34 12.18
N TRP A 110 1.16 5.81 11.51
CA TRP A 110 0.71 5.24 10.24
C TRP A 110 0.11 6.33 9.35
N LEU A 111 0.41 6.24 8.06
CA LEU A 111 -0.18 7.10 7.04
C LEU A 111 -0.71 6.22 5.93
N GLY A 112 -2.02 6.29 5.67
CA GLY A 112 -2.64 5.62 4.54
C GLY A 112 -2.96 6.64 3.46
N VAL A 113 -2.59 6.36 2.21
CA VAL A 113 -2.80 7.25 1.07
C VAL A 113 -3.58 6.50 0.00
N PRO A 114 -4.73 7.01 -0.45
CA PRO A 114 -5.53 6.31 -1.46
C PRO A 114 -4.85 6.34 -2.82
N LEU A 115 -5.05 5.26 -3.57
CA LEU A 115 -4.62 5.16 -4.96
C LEU A 115 -5.82 5.47 -5.84
N ILE A 116 -5.83 6.65 -6.42
CA ILE A 116 -6.95 7.12 -7.24
C ILE A 116 -6.42 7.47 -8.63
N ASP A 117 -7.09 6.94 -9.65
CA ASP A 117 -6.85 7.31 -11.04
C ASP A 117 -8.15 7.85 -11.61
N GLY A 118 -8.19 9.16 -11.86
CA GLY A 118 -9.44 9.83 -12.20
C GLY A 118 -10.42 9.74 -11.04
N GLU A 119 -11.53 9.04 -11.24
CA GLU A 119 -12.54 8.84 -10.19
C GLU A 119 -12.48 7.44 -9.59
N GLN A 120 -11.58 6.60 -10.10
CA GLN A 120 -11.51 5.20 -9.69
C GLN A 120 -10.55 5.02 -8.51
N LEU A 121 -11.05 4.45 -7.43
CA LEU A 121 -10.24 4.04 -6.30
C LEU A 121 -9.70 2.63 -6.55
N LEU A 122 -8.38 2.49 -6.55
CA LEU A 122 -7.72 1.23 -6.89
C LEU A 122 -7.11 0.52 -5.67
N GLY A 123 -6.96 1.24 -4.58
CA GLY A 123 -6.35 0.70 -3.39
C GLY A 123 -5.72 1.79 -2.53
N MET A 124 -4.62 1.46 -1.86
CA MET A 124 -3.93 2.42 -1.01
C MET A 124 -2.46 2.05 -0.83
N ILE A 125 -1.69 3.02 -0.37
CA ILE A 125 -0.35 2.80 0.16
C ILE A 125 -0.43 3.00 1.67
N ALA A 126 0.11 2.06 2.45
CA ALA A 126 0.23 2.20 3.89
C ALA A 126 1.69 2.41 4.26
N LEU A 127 1.97 3.48 4.99
CA LEU A 127 3.31 3.83 5.46
C LEU A 127 3.35 3.66 6.97
N ASP A 128 4.37 2.98 7.45
CA ASP A 128 4.52 2.62 8.86
C ASP A 128 5.79 3.22 9.44
N LYS A 129 5.70 3.71 10.67
CA LYS A 129 6.84 4.28 11.38
C LYS A 129 6.84 3.80 12.84
N ALA A 130 8.00 3.45 13.36
CA ALA A 130 8.14 3.01 14.74
C ALA A 130 8.00 4.14 15.76
N GLU A 131 8.10 5.39 15.32
CA GLU A 131 7.94 6.56 16.16
C GLU A 131 6.49 7.04 16.16
N PRO A 132 5.89 7.33 17.33
CA PRO A 132 4.56 7.94 17.34
C PRO A 132 4.62 9.39 16.88
N ASN A 133 3.50 9.90 16.39
CA ASN A 133 3.34 11.29 15.97
C ASN A 133 4.30 11.72 14.87
N PHE A 134 4.69 10.78 14.00
CA PHE A 134 5.67 11.06 12.94
C PHE A 134 5.05 11.77 11.73
N TYR A 135 3.89 11.31 11.26
CA TYR A 135 3.30 11.81 10.02
C TYR A 135 2.49 13.08 10.24
N SER A 136 2.61 14.01 9.28
CA SER A 136 1.93 15.29 9.29
C SER A 136 1.18 15.51 7.97
N ASP A 137 0.43 16.60 7.89
CA ASP A 137 -0.29 17.00 6.68
C ASP A 137 0.67 17.23 5.51
N GLU A 138 1.89 17.69 5.78
CA GLU A 138 2.88 17.86 4.73
C GLU A 138 3.28 16.52 4.11
N HIS A 139 3.43 15.49 4.92
CA HIS A 139 3.71 14.14 4.43
C HIS A 139 2.58 13.64 3.52
N GLN A 140 1.33 13.92 3.87
CA GLN A 140 0.19 13.59 3.02
C GLN A 140 0.35 14.21 1.64
N ARG A 141 0.66 15.51 1.62
CA ARG A 141 0.80 16.27 0.37
C ARG A 141 1.96 15.75 -0.47
N LEU A 142 3.10 15.50 0.17
CA LEU A 142 4.31 15.03 -0.51
C LEU A 142 4.14 13.61 -1.08
N ALA A 143 3.27 12.80 -0.50
CA ALA A 143 3.01 11.45 -0.97
C ALA A 143 2.15 11.40 -2.25
N LEU A 144 1.35 12.43 -2.52
CA LEU A 144 0.37 12.40 -3.61
C LEU A 144 0.96 12.12 -5.01
N PRO A 145 2.07 12.75 -5.43
CA PRO A 145 2.63 12.44 -6.75
C PRO A 145 3.03 10.97 -6.89
N TYR A 146 3.57 10.38 -5.82
CA TYR A 146 3.99 8.98 -5.85
C TYR A 146 2.77 8.04 -5.85
N ALA A 147 1.75 8.37 -5.06
CA ALA A 147 0.51 7.60 -5.06
C ALA A 147 -0.13 7.60 -6.45
N SER A 148 -0.06 8.71 -7.18
CA SER A 148 -0.59 8.81 -8.52
C SER A 148 0.14 7.87 -9.50
N VAL A 149 1.46 7.78 -9.39
CA VAL A 149 2.26 6.86 -10.21
C VAL A 149 1.93 5.41 -9.87
N VAL A 150 1.86 5.08 -8.58
CA VAL A 150 1.52 3.72 -8.13
C VAL A 150 0.11 3.34 -8.58
N ALA A 151 -0.84 4.28 -8.50
CA ALA A 151 -2.22 4.03 -8.95
C ALA A 151 -2.26 3.60 -10.42
N ARG A 152 -1.51 4.28 -11.28
CA ARG A 152 -1.44 3.90 -12.70
C ARG A 152 -0.81 2.54 -12.89
N ALA A 153 0.23 2.23 -12.13
CA ALA A 153 0.88 0.92 -12.20
C ALA A 153 -0.09 -0.19 -11.79
N VAL A 154 -0.83 0.01 -10.71
CA VAL A 154 -1.84 -0.94 -10.24
C VAL A 154 -2.94 -1.12 -11.29
N LYS A 155 -3.42 -0.03 -11.85
CA LYS A 155 -4.46 -0.07 -12.89
C LYS A 155 -4.00 -0.84 -14.12
N TYR A 156 -2.79 -0.55 -14.58
CA TYR A 156 -2.22 -1.24 -15.74
C TYR A 156 -2.05 -2.73 -15.49
N HIS A 157 -1.54 -3.08 -14.30
CA HIS A 157 -1.32 -4.48 -13.93
C HIS A 157 -2.64 -5.25 -13.78
N ALA A 158 -3.66 -4.64 -13.18
CA ALA A 158 -4.96 -5.27 -12.96
C ALA A 158 -5.80 -5.32 -14.24
N GLY A 159 -5.60 -4.38 -15.14
CA GLY A 159 -6.31 -4.32 -16.40
C GLY A 159 -5.70 -5.22 -17.43
#